data_cbaa2fffa636366466274acda9dfe016
#
_entry.id   cbaa2fffa636366466274acda9dfe016
#
_cell.length_a   1.000
_cell.length_b   1.000
_cell.length_c   1.000
_cell.angle_alpha   90.00
_cell.angle_beta   90.00
_cell.angle_gamma   90.00
#
_symmetry.space_group_name_H-M   'P 1'
#
loop_
_entity.id
_entity.type
_entity.pdbx_description
1 polymer ?
#
loop_
_entity_poly.entity_id
_entity_poly.type
_entity_poly.pdbx_seq_one_letter_code
_entity_poly.pdbx_strand_id
1 'polypeptide(L)'
;MNKFIYLLSILALLIGGFAIADEKEADSCLRDKIWSGYSEGWAVRTATTTTLAQDEHRVYLLTLYAGNEYKVQVCADKSSKNVDLVLHDVEGNEILRDEDDSREPILVYKPAETQTFYVAVYAAELKDAKSGVALAV
;
A
#
# COMPACT_ATOMS: atom_id res chain seq x y z
N MET A 1 -6.81 -52.05 -44.19
CA MET A 1 -6.20 -50.71 -44.16
C MET A 1 -6.75 -49.95 -42.96
N ASN A 2 -5.98 -49.87 -41.91
CA ASN A 2 -6.41 -49.16 -40.72
C ASN A 2 -5.98 -47.70 -40.79
N LYS A 3 -6.96 -46.83 -40.93
CA LYS A 3 -6.72 -45.39 -40.81
C LYS A 3 -6.72 -45.04 -39.33
N PHE A 4 -5.54 -44.86 -38.76
CA PHE A 4 -5.38 -44.24 -37.43
C PHE A 4 -5.67 -42.75 -37.58
N ILE A 5 -6.81 -42.37 -37.07
CA ILE A 5 -7.12 -40.94 -36.85
C ILE A 5 -6.46 -40.53 -35.56
N TYR A 6 -5.35 -39.80 -35.66
CA TYR A 6 -4.76 -39.13 -34.51
C TYR A 6 -5.61 -37.90 -34.16
N LEU A 7 -6.45 -38.07 -33.15
CA LEU A 7 -7.09 -36.93 -32.49
C LEU A 7 -6.01 -36.20 -31.70
N LEU A 8 -5.47 -35.15 -32.28
CA LEU A 8 -4.61 -34.21 -31.53
C LEU A 8 -5.54 -33.41 -30.62
N SER A 9 -5.65 -33.83 -29.37
CA SER A 9 -6.24 -33.01 -28.32
C SER A 9 -5.30 -31.83 -28.05
N ILE A 10 -5.62 -30.71 -28.67
CA ILE A 10 -5.00 -29.42 -28.29
C ILE A 10 -5.56 -29.06 -26.92
N LEU A 11 -4.84 -29.45 -25.88
CA LEU A 11 -5.06 -28.95 -24.51
C LEU A 11 -4.61 -27.50 -24.52
N ALA A 12 -5.53 -26.58 -24.80
CA ALA A 12 -5.31 -25.16 -24.60
C ALA A 12 -5.15 -24.94 -23.10
N LEU A 13 -3.91 -24.87 -22.62
CA LEU A 13 -3.60 -24.34 -21.32
C LEU A 13 -4.04 -22.86 -21.34
N LEU A 14 -5.21 -22.61 -20.83
CA LEU A 14 -5.62 -21.28 -20.38
C LEU A 14 -4.72 -20.95 -19.19
N ILE A 15 -3.54 -20.41 -19.46
CA ILE A 15 -2.75 -19.72 -18.46
C ILE A 15 -3.52 -18.42 -18.20
N GLY A 16 -4.52 -18.53 -17.35
CA GLY A 16 -5.13 -17.36 -16.75
C GLY A 16 -4.00 -16.66 -16.00
N GLY A 17 -3.55 -15.54 -16.55
CA GLY A 17 -2.58 -14.70 -15.87
C GLY A 17 -3.22 -14.22 -14.57
N PHE A 18 -2.85 -14.84 -13.46
CA PHE A 18 -3.17 -14.30 -12.15
C PHE A 18 -2.42 -12.98 -12.04
N ALA A 19 -3.17 -11.88 -11.87
CA ALA A 19 -2.57 -10.61 -11.54
C ALA A 19 -1.83 -10.80 -10.21
N ILE A 20 -0.49 -10.72 -10.26
CA ILE A 20 0.38 -10.84 -9.09
C ILE A 20 0.52 -9.45 -8.51
N ALA A 21 0.30 -9.32 -7.19
CA ALA A 21 0.61 -8.10 -6.46
C ALA A 21 2.08 -7.70 -6.70
N ASP A 22 2.32 -6.43 -7.01
CA ASP A 22 3.64 -5.92 -7.35
C ASP A 22 4.16 -4.96 -6.28
N GLU A 23 4.82 -5.53 -5.26
CA GLU A 23 5.47 -4.76 -4.20
C GLU A 23 6.62 -3.90 -4.74
N LYS A 24 7.28 -4.31 -5.83
CA LYS A 24 8.35 -3.52 -6.47
C LYS A 24 7.80 -2.26 -7.13
N GLU A 25 6.63 -2.34 -7.76
CA GLU A 25 5.96 -1.19 -8.33
C GLU A 25 5.55 -0.20 -7.22
N ALA A 26 4.99 -0.71 -6.13
CA ALA A 26 4.64 0.10 -4.96
C ALA A 26 5.88 0.76 -4.33
N ASP A 27 6.96 0.02 -4.13
CA ASP A 27 8.21 0.54 -3.61
C ASP A 27 8.82 1.60 -4.52
N SER A 28 8.83 1.37 -5.83
CA SER A 28 9.34 2.34 -6.82
C SER A 28 8.55 3.65 -6.78
N CYS A 29 7.23 3.57 -6.73
CA CYS A 29 6.35 4.71 -6.59
C CYS A 29 6.65 5.48 -5.29
N LEU A 30 6.81 4.77 -4.18
CA LEU A 30 7.14 5.38 -2.89
C LEU A 30 8.50 6.07 -2.90
N ARG A 31 9.52 5.46 -3.51
CA ARG A 31 10.86 6.06 -3.65
C ARG A 31 10.83 7.37 -4.38
N ASP A 32 10.08 7.47 -5.47
CA ASP A 32 9.94 8.72 -6.22
C ASP A 32 9.34 9.83 -5.34
N LYS A 33 8.37 9.48 -4.50
CA LYS A 33 7.78 10.42 -3.53
C LYS A 33 8.77 10.83 -2.44
N ILE A 34 9.56 9.90 -1.94
CA ILE A 34 10.62 10.17 -0.95
C ILE A 34 11.66 11.13 -1.53
N TRP A 35 12.12 10.90 -2.76
CA TRP A 35 13.07 11.78 -3.44
C TRP A 35 12.51 13.19 -3.64
N SER A 36 11.26 13.30 -4.08
CA SER A 36 10.57 14.58 -4.17
C SER A 36 10.50 15.30 -2.82
N GLY A 37 10.23 14.56 -1.75
CA GLY A 37 10.14 15.09 -0.40
C GLY A 37 11.45 15.66 0.14
N TYR A 38 12.61 15.11 -0.24
CA TYR A 38 13.90 15.65 0.18
C TYR A 38 14.11 17.10 -0.27
N SER A 39 13.66 17.46 -1.46
CA SER A 39 13.75 18.85 -1.95
C SER A 39 12.86 19.81 -1.16
N GLU A 40 11.86 19.30 -0.47
CA GLU A 40 10.93 20.05 0.38
C GLU A 40 11.36 20.06 1.87
N GLY A 41 12.47 19.41 2.20
CA GLY A 41 13.02 19.36 3.55
C GLY A 41 12.58 18.14 4.37
N TRP A 42 11.87 17.17 3.76
CA TRP A 42 11.51 15.91 4.41
C TRP A 42 12.68 14.93 4.42
N ALA A 43 12.77 14.12 5.47
CA ALA A 43 13.69 13.00 5.55
C ALA A 43 12.92 11.73 5.92
N VAL A 44 13.25 10.62 5.27
CA VAL A 44 12.60 9.35 5.58
C VAL A 44 13.14 8.77 6.89
N ARG A 45 12.23 8.34 7.76
CA ARG A 45 12.54 7.65 9.00
C ARG A 45 12.43 6.13 8.84
N THR A 46 11.38 5.68 8.17
CA THR A 46 11.15 4.25 7.92
C THR A 46 10.36 4.08 6.64
N ALA A 47 10.57 2.94 5.99
CA ALA A 47 9.80 2.53 4.81
C ALA A 47 9.63 1.01 4.81
N THR A 48 8.49 0.54 4.34
CA THR A 48 8.17 -0.88 4.27
C THR A 48 7.21 -1.17 3.13
N THR A 49 7.14 -2.43 2.72
CA THR A 49 6.17 -2.93 1.73
C THR A 49 5.38 -4.11 2.29
N THR A 50 4.19 -4.29 1.78
CA THR A 50 3.33 -5.43 2.10
C THR A 50 2.41 -5.73 0.92
N THR A 51 1.73 -6.87 0.98
CA THR A 51 0.68 -7.24 0.04
C THR A 51 -0.64 -7.37 0.79
N LEU A 52 -1.69 -6.73 0.27
CA LEU A 52 -3.03 -6.76 0.85
C LEU A 52 -4.04 -7.29 -0.15
N ALA A 53 -4.99 -8.09 0.33
CA ALA A 53 -6.19 -8.46 -0.41
C ALA A 53 -7.29 -7.41 -0.21
N GLN A 54 -8.37 -7.51 -1.01
CA GLN A 54 -9.54 -6.66 -0.86
C GLN A 54 -10.05 -6.68 0.60
N ASP A 55 -10.31 -5.50 1.14
CA ASP A 55 -10.78 -5.27 2.52
C ASP A 55 -9.80 -5.68 3.64
N GLU A 56 -8.60 -6.13 3.30
CA GLU A 56 -7.52 -6.31 4.27
C GLU A 56 -6.92 -4.98 4.70
N HIS A 57 -6.35 -4.98 5.88
CA HIS A 57 -5.59 -3.85 6.39
C HIS A 57 -4.31 -4.31 7.08
N ARG A 58 -3.36 -3.38 7.20
CA ARG A 58 -2.14 -3.55 7.97
C ARG A 58 -2.00 -2.40 8.94
N VAL A 59 -1.63 -2.73 10.18
CA VAL A 59 -1.41 -1.73 11.23
C VAL A 59 0.08 -1.68 11.57
N TYR A 60 0.61 -0.47 11.61
CA TYR A 60 1.99 -0.19 12.01
C TYR A 60 1.99 0.61 13.30
N LEU A 61 2.85 0.21 14.22
CA LEU A 61 3.05 0.90 15.49
C LEU A 61 4.22 1.88 15.37
N LEU A 62 3.98 3.14 15.67
CA LEU A 62 4.98 4.20 15.55
C LEU A 62 5.00 5.08 16.80
N THR A 63 6.20 5.40 17.29
CA THR A 63 6.37 6.48 18.26
C THR A 63 6.66 7.77 17.51
N LEU A 64 5.81 8.76 17.69
CA LEU A 64 5.98 10.10 17.14
C LEU A 64 6.31 11.07 18.28
N TYR A 65 7.33 11.88 18.04
CA TYR A 65 7.87 12.79 19.07
C TYR A 65 7.26 14.19 18.95
N ALA A 66 6.93 14.77 20.10
CA ALA A 66 6.40 16.12 20.18
C ALA A 66 7.31 17.14 19.48
N GLY A 67 6.68 18.09 18.80
CA GLY A 67 7.38 19.19 18.14
C GLY A 67 7.91 18.88 16.75
N ASN A 68 7.95 17.63 16.33
CA ASN A 68 8.28 17.23 14.96
C ASN A 68 7.02 17.11 14.13
N GLU A 69 7.14 17.45 12.85
CA GLU A 69 6.09 17.19 11.86
C GLU A 69 6.41 15.91 11.10
N TYR A 70 5.41 15.06 11.00
CA TYR A 70 5.52 13.76 10.31
C TYR A 70 4.61 13.73 9.10
N LYS A 71 5.13 13.15 8.03
CA LYS A 71 4.35 12.81 6.84
C LYS A 71 4.33 11.29 6.71
N VAL A 72 3.13 10.71 6.77
CA VAL A 72 2.91 9.31 6.44
C VAL A 72 2.39 9.26 5.01
N GLN A 73 3.08 8.56 4.14
CA GLN A 73 2.69 8.44 2.75
C GLN A 73 2.71 6.99 2.31
N VAL A 74 1.73 6.65 1.49
CA VAL A 74 1.51 5.32 0.96
C VAL A 74 1.52 5.38 -0.56
N CYS A 75 2.06 4.35 -1.17
CA CYS A 75 1.95 4.13 -2.61
C CYS A 75 1.57 2.68 -2.84
N ALA A 76 0.43 2.44 -3.49
CA ALA A 76 0.03 1.11 -3.91
C ALA A 76 0.33 0.89 -5.39
N ASP A 77 0.43 -0.36 -5.80
CA ASP A 77 0.58 -0.72 -7.19
C ASP A 77 -0.71 -0.44 -8.01
N LYS A 78 -0.64 -0.65 -9.31
CA LYS A 78 -1.79 -0.43 -10.22
C LYS A 78 -3.00 -1.35 -9.98
N SER A 79 -2.85 -2.39 -9.16
CA SER A 79 -3.96 -3.27 -8.76
C SER A 79 -4.91 -2.61 -7.78
N SER A 80 -4.52 -1.49 -7.16
CA SER A 80 -5.38 -0.69 -6.28
C SER A 80 -6.05 0.45 -7.02
N LYS A 81 -7.31 0.71 -6.68
CA LYS A 81 -8.00 1.96 -7.00
C LYS A 81 -7.99 2.91 -5.83
N ASN A 82 -8.24 2.40 -4.63
CA ASN A 82 -8.33 3.18 -3.42
C ASN A 82 -7.66 2.44 -2.25
N VAL A 83 -6.80 3.17 -1.55
CA VAL A 83 -6.17 2.77 -0.30
C VAL A 83 -6.45 3.86 0.71
N ASP A 84 -7.02 3.50 1.86
CA ASP A 84 -7.24 4.43 2.95
C ASP A 84 -6.10 4.38 3.95
N LEU A 85 -5.78 5.53 4.50
CA LEU A 85 -4.74 5.71 5.50
C LEU A 85 -5.33 6.39 6.73
N VAL A 86 -5.19 5.79 7.89
CA VAL A 86 -5.78 6.28 9.15
C VAL A 86 -4.74 6.28 10.25
N LEU A 87 -4.67 7.38 10.98
CA LEU A 87 -3.86 7.52 12.19
C LEU A 87 -4.74 7.40 13.43
N HIS A 88 -4.39 6.49 14.33
CA HIS A 88 -5.07 6.28 15.61
C HIS A 88 -4.11 6.50 16.77
N ASP A 89 -4.64 6.95 17.92
CA ASP A 89 -3.91 6.89 19.19
C ASP A 89 -3.89 5.46 19.77
N VAL A 90 -3.20 5.28 20.90
CA VAL A 90 -3.10 3.96 21.55
C VAL A 90 -4.42 3.46 22.12
N GLU A 91 -5.40 4.33 22.31
CA GLU A 91 -6.75 3.98 22.77
C GLU A 91 -7.67 3.58 21.61
N GLY A 92 -7.17 3.69 20.37
CA GLY A 92 -7.92 3.37 19.16
C GLY A 92 -8.78 4.52 18.62
N ASN A 93 -8.62 5.74 19.17
CA ASN A 93 -9.32 6.91 18.65
C ASN A 93 -8.67 7.36 17.34
N GLU A 94 -9.51 7.61 16.33
CA GLU A 94 -9.06 8.17 15.06
C GLU A 94 -8.63 9.62 15.24
N ILE A 95 -7.39 9.92 14.82
CA ILE A 95 -6.82 11.27 14.85
C ILE A 95 -6.96 11.96 13.49
N LEU A 96 -6.54 11.28 12.44
CA LEU A 96 -6.58 11.76 11.05
C LEU A 96 -6.90 10.61 10.10
N ARG A 97 -7.53 10.95 8.99
CA ARG A 97 -7.84 10.03 7.89
C ARG A 97 -7.62 10.71 6.55
N ASP A 98 -7.02 10.00 5.61
CA ASP A 98 -7.07 10.36 4.19
C ASP A 98 -8.26 9.61 3.57
N GLU A 99 -9.27 10.37 3.11
CA GLU A 99 -10.52 9.87 2.53
C GLU A 99 -10.57 10.02 1.01
N ASP A 100 -9.52 10.53 0.40
CA ASP A 100 -9.48 10.72 -1.05
C ASP A 100 -9.44 9.37 -1.77
N ASP A 101 -10.18 9.24 -2.86
CA ASP A 101 -10.13 8.08 -3.73
C ASP A 101 -8.80 8.06 -4.48
N SER A 102 -7.79 7.45 -3.85
CA SER A 102 -6.44 7.40 -4.35
C SER A 102 -5.73 6.12 -3.88
N ARG A 103 -4.77 5.66 -4.66
CA ARG A 103 -3.83 4.63 -4.24
C ARG A 103 -2.57 5.21 -3.58
N GLU A 104 -2.56 6.52 -3.35
CA GLU A 104 -1.39 7.24 -2.84
C GLU A 104 -1.78 8.21 -1.69
N PRO A 105 -2.44 7.70 -0.61
CA PRO A 105 -2.87 8.57 0.48
C PRO A 105 -1.69 9.15 1.26
N ILE A 106 -1.91 10.34 1.81
CA ILE A 106 -0.92 11.08 2.61
C ILE A 106 -1.60 11.66 3.84
N LEU A 107 -0.94 11.54 5.00
CA LEU A 107 -1.28 12.26 6.23
C LEU A 107 -0.08 13.09 6.68
N VAL A 108 -0.35 14.30 7.15
CA VAL A 108 0.65 15.15 7.81
C VAL A 108 0.17 15.43 9.23
N TYR A 109 1.01 15.17 10.21
CA TYR A 109 0.66 15.29 11.62
C TYR A 109 1.82 15.80 12.46
N LYS A 110 1.52 16.71 13.36
CA LYS A 110 2.46 17.24 14.36
C LYS A 110 1.92 16.93 15.75
N PRO A 111 2.44 15.90 16.45
CA PRO A 111 1.94 15.55 17.76
C PRO A 111 2.28 16.63 18.79
N ALA A 112 1.34 16.94 19.66
CA ALA A 112 1.55 17.85 20.78
C ALA A 112 2.40 17.23 21.89
N GLU A 113 2.29 15.91 22.03
CA GLU A 113 3.02 15.11 23.02
C GLU A 113 3.65 13.89 22.33
N THR A 114 4.80 13.45 22.83
CA THR A 114 5.44 12.21 22.40
C THR A 114 4.58 11.03 22.82
N GLN A 115 4.08 10.28 21.85
CA GLN A 115 3.19 9.14 22.06
C GLN A 115 3.43 8.06 21.02
N THR A 116 2.91 6.88 21.32
CA THR A 116 2.77 5.80 20.34
C THR A 116 1.44 5.95 19.60
N PHE A 117 1.48 5.72 18.29
CA PHE A 117 0.32 5.79 17.41
C PHE A 117 0.22 4.51 16.58
N TYR A 118 -0.99 4.20 16.12
CA TYR A 118 -1.24 3.16 15.13
C TYR A 118 -1.53 3.81 13.78
N VAL A 119 -0.79 3.39 12.76
CA VAL A 119 -1.06 3.75 11.37
C VAL A 119 -1.69 2.55 10.69
N ALA A 120 -2.93 2.68 10.25
CA ALA A 120 -3.66 1.64 9.55
C ALA A 120 -3.76 1.96 8.06
N VAL A 121 -3.42 0.98 7.22
CA VAL A 121 -3.53 1.02 5.77
C VAL A 121 -4.56 -0.01 5.35
N TYR A 122 -5.60 0.42 4.64
CA TYR A 122 -6.70 -0.42 4.20
C TYR A 122 -6.72 -0.52 2.67
N ALA A 123 -6.79 -1.73 2.15
CA ALA A 123 -7.08 -1.98 0.75
C ALA A 123 -8.58 -1.82 0.50
N ALA A 124 -9.04 -0.57 0.38
CA ALA A 124 -10.45 -0.23 0.32
C ALA A 124 -11.11 -0.64 -0.99
N GLU A 125 -10.43 -0.47 -2.12
CA GLU A 125 -10.91 -0.90 -3.44
C GLU A 125 -9.76 -1.36 -4.32
N LEU A 126 -9.77 -2.64 -4.69
CA LEU A 126 -8.81 -3.26 -5.58
C LEU A 126 -9.44 -3.59 -6.93
N LYS A 127 -8.63 -3.58 -7.99
CA LYS A 127 -8.98 -4.09 -9.33
C LYS A 127 -8.73 -5.58 -9.45
N ASP A 128 -7.74 -6.07 -8.71
CA ASP A 128 -7.27 -7.46 -8.70
C ASP A 128 -7.40 -8.06 -7.30
N ALA A 129 -7.09 -9.35 -7.15
CA ALA A 129 -7.24 -10.05 -5.89
C ALA A 129 -6.35 -9.50 -4.77
N LYS A 130 -5.18 -8.98 -5.12
CA LYS A 130 -4.18 -8.44 -4.20
C LYS A 130 -3.48 -7.22 -4.78
N SER A 131 -2.96 -6.38 -3.91
CA SER A 131 -2.16 -5.21 -4.27
C SER A 131 -0.88 -5.15 -3.42
N GLY A 132 0.21 -4.78 -4.05
CA GLY A 132 1.42 -4.35 -3.35
C GLY A 132 1.21 -2.95 -2.80
N VAL A 133 1.63 -2.72 -1.56
CA VAL A 133 1.47 -1.45 -0.85
C VAL A 133 2.77 -1.11 -0.14
N ALA A 134 3.28 0.09 -0.37
CA ALA A 134 4.46 0.63 0.28
C ALA A 134 4.10 1.83 1.15
N LEU A 135 4.71 1.93 2.33
CA LEU A 135 4.48 3.00 3.29
C LEU A 135 5.82 3.58 3.75
N ALA A 136 5.87 4.90 3.88
CA ALA A 136 6.99 5.61 4.50
C ALA A 136 6.52 6.64 5.53
N VAL A 137 7.37 6.86 6.51
CA VAL A 137 7.23 7.91 7.52
C VAL A 137 8.51 8.73 7.59
#